data_bc142cbc710b5117846999f0e5f870f1
#
_entry.id   bc142cbc710b5117846999f0e5f870f1
#
_cell.length_a   1.000
_cell.length_b   1.000
_cell.length_c   1.000
_cell.angle_alpha   90.00
_cell.angle_beta   90.00
_cell.angle_gamma   90.00
#
_symmetry.space_group_name_H-M   'P 1'
#
loop_
_entity.id
_entity.type
_entity.pdbx_description
1 polymer ?
#
loop_
_entity_poly.entity_id
_entity_poly.type
_entity_poly.pdbx_seq_one_letter_code
_entity_poly.pdbx_strand_id
1 'polypeptide(L)'
;IEIGNEIIEAIELKNVKLVEQDILKIDKDFGTFDYIIVHGIWSWVPDVVKDKILEICNVNLSERGVAYISYNVYPGWHRLNQVREMMMFATQNNQGMGLLERTEKAISFVHHMNELIKESKDIVPKLEWKTDSFDSALDHKAYYIAHEYLEPINDPVYVSDFINRARKHNMIYVADTDFQLSAITWMKQERRELIETMSGGDWNTKEQILDFYYDTQFRRSLLCHESQAHLLRHNEEFLIEAIDSLYFGMVNKGKVLKDSENAIEQAIVNQCRTGEFFNVADCKAELERLQNGTEYNEVELYSMLIRFLLCGFIVPVTEKKEISTFVEGVSTVSKELASYVQTVVDRGGFNFINISDLYNDSVTGFNSAHVLMMKELETPKTLEELYVVADE
;
A
#
# COMPACT_ATOMS: atom_id res chain seq x y z
N ILE A 1 7.51 21.90 -6.63
CA ILE A 1 7.32 22.68 -5.37
C ILE A 1 6.30 23.79 -5.60
N GLU A 2 6.43 24.63 -6.65
CA GLU A 2 5.54 25.76 -6.95
C GLU A 2 4.05 25.35 -6.95
N ILE A 3 3.69 24.35 -7.76
CA ILE A 3 2.32 23.80 -7.82
C ILE A 3 1.83 23.28 -6.46
N GLY A 4 2.70 22.59 -5.72
CA GLY A 4 2.34 22.11 -4.39
C GLY A 4 2.09 23.23 -3.39
N ASN A 5 2.85 24.31 -3.43
CA ASN A 5 2.64 25.48 -2.58
C ASN A 5 1.33 26.19 -2.93
N GLU A 6 0.97 26.31 -4.21
CA GLU A 6 -0.32 26.87 -4.62
C GLU A 6 -1.51 26.05 -4.11
N ILE A 7 -1.39 24.71 -4.11
CA ILE A 7 -2.42 23.83 -3.53
C ILE A 7 -2.50 24.05 -2.00
N ILE A 8 -1.36 24.07 -1.31
CA ILE A 8 -1.28 24.31 0.15
C ILE A 8 -1.95 25.64 0.52
N GLU A 9 -1.69 26.70 -0.25
CA GLU A 9 -2.31 28.01 -0.05
C GLU A 9 -3.82 27.98 -0.32
N ALA A 10 -4.26 27.35 -1.43
CA ALA A 10 -5.66 27.29 -1.81
C ALA A 10 -6.54 26.56 -0.79
N ILE A 11 -6.00 25.52 -0.12
CA ILE A 11 -6.71 24.77 0.93
C ILE A 11 -6.35 25.22 2.36
N GLU A 12 -5.62 26.32 2.48
CA GLU A 12 -5.24 26.94 3.75
C GLU A 12 -4.48 26.02 4.73
N LEU A 13 -3.73 25.02 4.22
CA LEU A 13 -2.92 24.13 5.06
C LEU A 13 -1.78 24.86 5.74
N LYS A 14 -1.71 24.78 7.07
CA LYS A 14 -0.67 25.45 7.88
C LYS A 14 0.38 24.50 8.46
N ASN A 15 0.13 23.21 8.38
CA ASN A 15 0.96 22.14 8.95
C ASN A 15 1.81 21.41 7.91
N VAL A 16 1.84 21.87 6.65
CA VAL A 16 2.62 21.29 5.55
C VAL A 16 3.63 22.33 5.05
N LYS A 17 4.86 21.89 4.84
CA LYS A 17 5.92 22.68 4.25
C LYS A 17 6.65 21.86 3.18
N LEU A 18 6.72 22.38 1.96
CA LEU A 18 7.52 21.80 0.89
C LEU A 18 8.92 22.47 0.89
N VAL A 19 9.95 21.62 0.85
CA VAL A 19 11.34 22.07 0.86
C VAL A 19 12.05 21.51 -0.37
N GLU A 20 12.65 22.37 -1.19
CA GLU A 20 13.55 21.94 -2.25
C GLU A 20 14.93 21.71 -1.66
N GLN A 21 15.33 20.44 -1.59
CA GLN A 21 16.57 20.03 -0.95
C GLN A 21 17.20 18.83 -1.65
N ASP A 22 18.52 18.91 -1.84
CA ASP A 22 19.32 17.76 -2.24
C ASP A 22 19.43 16.79 -1.06
N ILE A 23 18.98 15.55 -1.25
CA ILE A 23 18.97 14.54 -0.18
C ILE A 23 20.37 14.26 0.38
N LEU A 24 21.42 14.38 -0.45
CA LEU A 24 22.80 14.20 -0.02
C LEU A 24 23.30 15.30 0.94
N LYS A 25 22.59 16.43 1.02
CA LYS A 25 22.93 17.58 1.88
C LYS A 25 22.10 17.65 3.16
N ILE A 26 21.19 16.70 3.36
CA ILE A 26 20.42 16.60 4.61
C ILE A 26 21.35 16.10 5.71
N ASP A 27 21.39 16.83 6.82
CA ASP A 27 22.16 16.51 8.01
C ASP A 27 21.31 16.64 9.29
N LYS A 28 21.94 16.53 10.45
CA LYS A 28 21.26 16.63 11.76
C LYS A 28 20.55 17.97 11.98
N ASP A 29 20.99 19.04 11.34
CA ASP A 29 20.43 20.39 11.52
C ASP A 29 19.11 20.55 10.72
N PHE A 30 18.78 19.59 9.85
CA PHE A 30 17.49 19.56 9.13
C PHE A 30 16.30 19.36 10.07
N GLY A 31 16.49 18.71 11.21
CA GLY A 31 15.48 18.50 12.25
C GLY A 31 15.39 17.05 12.72
N THR A 32 14.55 16.85 13.74
CA THR A 32 14.26 15.54 14.31
C THR A 32 12.77 15.22 14.11
N PHE A 33 12.45 14.02 13.67
CA PHE A 33 11.11 13.61 13.25
C PHE A 33 10.69 12.29 13.90
N ASP A 34 9.42 12.16 14.27
CA ASP A 34 8.89 10.89 14.77
C ASP A 34 8.64 9.89 13.65
N TYR A 35 8.42 10.38 12.44
CA TYR A 35 8.25 9.57 11.24
C TYR A 35 9.09 10.10 10.10
N ILE A 36 9.82 9.20 9.43
CA ILE A 36 10.53 9.48 8.18
C ILE A 36 9.97 8.53 7.13
N ILE A 37 9.39 9.08 6.05
CA ILE A 37 8.74 8.30 5.00
C ILE A 37 9.50 8.47 3.70
N VAL A 38 10.02 7.35 3.17
CA VAL A 38 10.72 7.25 1.89
C VAL A 38 9.92 6.31 0.99
N HIS A 39 9.00 6.86 0.22
CA HIS A 39 8.12 6.08 -0.65
C HIS A 39 8.44 6.31 -2.12
N GLY A 40 8.65 5.22 -2.88
CA GLY A 40 8.91 5.27 -4.31
C GLY A 40 10.26 5.89 -4.69
N ILE A 41 11.29 5.79 -3.83
CA ILE A 41 12.62 6.38 -4.05
C ILE A 41 13.71 5.32 -4.07
N TRP A 42 13.75 4.42 -3.10
CA TRP A 42 14.87 3.53 -2.81
C TRP A 42 15.40 2.78 -4.03
N SER A 43 14.54 2.15 -4.80
CA SER A 43 14.95 1.34 -5.96
C SER A 43 15.41 2.15 -7.18
N TRP A 44 15.19 3.47 -7.16
CA TRP A 44 15.41 4.38 -8.29
C TRP A 44 16.66 5.25 -8.14
N VAL A 45 17.40 5.08 -7.06
CA VAL A 45 18.55 5.92 -6.73
C VAL A 45 19.83 5.09 -6.61
N PRO A 46 21.00 5.70 -6.87
CA PRO A 46 22.28 4.99 -6.71
C PRO A 46 22.59 4.70 -5.25
N ASP A 47 23.51 3.76 -5.00
CA ASP A 47 23.87 3.27 -3.67
C ASP A 47 24.28 4.37 -2.69
N VAL A 48 24.99 5.39 -3.14
CA VAL A 48 25.38 6.54 -2.30
C VAL A 48 24.16 7.28 -1.73
N VAL A 49 23.06 7.35 -2.48
CA VAL A 49 21.81 7.97 -2.01
C VAL A 49 21.07 7.01 -1.08
N LYS A 50 21.09 5.71 -1.34
CA LYS A 50 20.50 4.70 -0.45
C LYS A 50 21.16 4.72 0.94
N ASP A 51 22.50 4.79 0.98
CA ASP A 51 23.24 4.89 2.24
C ASP A 51 22.93 6.23 2.96
N LYS A 52 22.80 7.32 2.21
CA LYS A 52 22.41 8.61 2.77
C LYS A 52 20.99 8.60 3.35
N ILE A 53 20.05 7.92 2.72
CA ILE A 53 18.68 7.74 3.25
C ILE A 53 18.73 7.03 4.62
N LEU A 54 19.50 5.95 4.74
CA LEU A 54 19.64 5.24 6.01
C LEU A 54 20.38 6.08 7.07
N GLU A 55 21.38 6.86 6.66
CA GLU A 55 22.05 7.84 7.54
C GLU A 55 21.05 8.87 8.06
N ILE A 56 20.20 9.44 7.19
CA ILE A 56 19.15 10.40 7.58
C ILE A 56 18.18 9.73 8.56
N CYS A 57 17.76 8.48 8.30
CA CYS A 57 16.92 7.74 9.24
C CYS A 57 17.59 7.59 10.61
N ASN A 58 18.90 7.31 10.64
CA ASN A 58 19.62 7.18 11.91
C ASN A 58 19.82 8.51 12.63
N VAL A 59 20.03 9.61 11.90
CA VAL A 59 20.44 10.91 12.49
C VAL A 59 19.24 11.80 12.81
N ASN A 60 18.22 11.76 11.98
CA ASN A 60 17.08 12.68 12.04
C ASN A 60 15.80 12.04 12.60
N LEU A 61 15.78 10.72 12.90
CA LEU A 61 14.66 10.08 13.56
C LEU A 61 14.72 10.33 15.07
N SER A 62 13.60 10.60 15.71
CA SER A 62 13.51 10.69 17.16
C SER A 62 13.79 9.32 17.81
N GLU A 63 14.10 9.30 19.11
CA GLU A 63 14.52 8.08 19.82
C GLU A 63 13.55 6.92 19.62
N ARG A 64 12.24 7.18 19.63
CA ARG A 64 11.17 6.19 19.41
C ARG A 64 10.50 6.30 18.06
N GLY A 65 11.10 7.03 17.15
CA GLY A 65 10.58 7.25 15.82
C GLY A 65 10.65 6.00 14.94
N VAL A 66 9.88 6.01 13.87
CA VAL A 66 9.81 4.94 12.89
C VAL A 66 10.07 5.49 11.50
N ALA A 67 11.00 4.85 10.78
CA ALA A 67 11.21 5.12 9.37
C ALA A 67 10.47 4.09 8.52
N TYR A 68 9.80 4.56 7.47
CA TYR A 68 9.15 3.76 6.46
C TYR A 68 9.94 3.88 5.15
N ILE A 69 10.34 2.75 4.57
CA ILE A 69 11.04 2.73 3.28
C ILE A 69 10.37 1.71 2.38
N SER A 70 9.96 2.13 1.17
CA SER A 70 9.44 1.22 0.16
C SER A 70 10.46 0.94 -0.94
N TYR A 71 10.47 -0.29 -1.44
CA TYR A 71 11.41 -0.74 -2.45
C TYR A 71 10.94 -2.01 -3.17
N ASN A 72 11.45 -2.18 -4.39
CA ASN A 72 11.24 -3.37 -5.19
C ASN A 72 12.10 -4.52 -4.66
N VAL A 73 11.54 -5.75 -4.62
CA VAL A 73 12.23 -6.91 -4.06
C VAL A 73 12.24 -8.13 -4.97
N TYR A 74 13.29 -8.91 -4.83
CA TYR A 74 13.37 -10.27 -5.32
C TYR A 74 12.76 -11.27 -4.31
N PRO A 75 12.14 -12.38 -4.80
CA PRO A 75 12.22 -12.92 -6.16
C PRO A 75 11.20 -12.34 -7.15
N GLY A 76 10.09 -11.77 -6.71
CA GLY A 76 8.98 -11.43 -7.58
C GLY A 76 9.35 -10.45 -8.71
N TRP A 77 10.29 -9.53 -8.44
CA TRP A 77 10.76 -8.60 -9.45
C TRP A 77 11.52 -9.26 -10.63
N HIS A 78 11.98 -10.51 -10.49
CA HIS A 78 12.62 -11.21 -11.61
C HIS A 78 11.74 -11.30 -12.87
N ARG A 79 10.42 -11.50 -12.68
CA ARG A 79 9.47 -11.55 -13.80
C ARG A 79 9.31 -10.20 -14.48
N LEU A 80 9.19 -9.14 -13.69
CA LEU A 80 9.04 -7.77 -14.20
C LEU A 80 10.35 -7.30 -14.87
N ASN A 81 11.50 -7.73 -14.36
CA ASN A 81 12.79 -7.40 -14.95
C ASN A 81 12.93 -7.92 -16.39
N GLN A 82 12.36 -9.09 -16.72
CA GLN A 82 12.34 -9.57 -18.10
C GLN A 82 11.59 -8.62 -19.04
N VAL A 83 10.44 -8.10 -18.60
CA VAL A 83 9.68 -7.11 -19.39
C VAL A 83 10.49 -5.83 -19.54
N ARG A 84 11.10 -5.36 -18.44
CA ARG A 84 11.98 -4.19 -18.44
C ARG A 84 13.15 -4.35 -19.43
N GLU A 85 13.85 -5.47 -19.40
CA GLU A 85 14.97 -5.75 -20.31
C GLU A 85 14.53 -5.73 -21.79
N MET A 86 13.34 -6.24 -22.09
CA MET A 86 12.78 -6.18 -23.43
C MET A 86 12.44 -4.74 -23.85
N MET A 87 11.85 -3.94 -22.97
CA MET A 87 11.56 -2.53 -23.22
C MET A 87 12.85 -1.71 -23.41
N MET A 88 13.84 -1.94 -22.55
CA MET A 88 15.17 -1.30 -22.65
C MET A 88 15.88 -1.71 -23.93
N PHE A 89 15.83 -2.99 -24.32
CA PHE A 89 16.37 -3.47 -25.59
C PHE A 89 15.70 -2.78 -26.79
N ALA A 90 14.38 -2.71 -26.80
CA ALA A 90 13.61 -2.06 -27.88
C ALA A 90 13.97 -0.58 -28.04
N THR A 91 14.40 0.05 -26.95
CA THR A 91 14.66 1.49 -26.88
C THR A 91 16.15 1.86 -26.79
N GLN A 92 17.09 0.93 -26.95
CA GLN A 92 18.52 1.17 -26.78
C GLN A 92 19.14 2.16 -27.81
N ASN A 93 18.56 2.26 -29.00
CA ASN A 93 19.06 3.10 -30.10
C ASN A 93 18.20 4.37 -30.30
N ASN A 94 17.83 5.06 -29.24
CA ASN A 94 16.87 6.16 -29.27
C ASN A 94 17.49 7.56 -29.16
N GLN A 95 18.61 7.80 -29.83
CA GLN A 95 19.16 9.17 -29.86
C GLN A 95 18.15 10.14 -30.48
N GLY A 96 17.69 11.11 -29.68
CA GLY A 96 16.77 12.15 -30.08
C GLY A 96 15.27 11.86 -29.94
N MET A 97 14.87 10.68 -29.46
CA MET A 97 13.47 10.38 -29.14
C MET A 97 13.03 11.03 -27.83
N GLY A 98 11.83 11.64 -27.83
CA GLY A 98 11.17 12.10 -26.61
C GLY A 98 10.70 10.93 -25.75
N LEU A 99 10.43 11.20 -24.45
CA LEU A 99 10.00 10.16 -23.49
C LEU A 99 8.74 9.43 -23.98
N LEU A 100 7.74 10.16 -24.49
CA LEU A 100 6.48 9.58 -24.98
C LEU A 100 6.73 8.60 -26.13
N GLU A 101 7.46 9.03 -27.17
CA GLU A 101 7.78 8.21 -28.33
C GLU A 101 8.58 6.96 -27.94
N ARG A 102 9.52 7.11 -27.03
CA ARG A 102 10.29 6.01 -26.44
C ARG A 102 9.39 5.01 -25.74
N THR A 103 8.43 5.50 -24.96
CA THR A 103 7.47 4.67 -24.22
C THR A 103 6.54 3.92 -25.16
N GLU A 104 5.97 4.58 -26.16
CA GLU A 104 5.13 3.95 -27.19
C GLU A 104 5.87 2.84 -27.93
N LYS A 105 7.14 3.06 -28.29
CA LYS A 105 7.97 2.05 -28.92
C LYS A 105 8.21 0.84 -28.04
N ALA A 106 8.46 1.06 -26.73
CA ALA A 106 8.65 -0.01 -25.77
C ALA A 106 7.37 -0.85 -25.59
N ILE A 107 6.22 -0.20 -25.44
CA ILE A 107 4.89 -0.82 -25.34
C ILE A 107 4.59 -1.66 -26.59
N SER A 108 4.79 -1.07 -27.77
CA SER A 108 4.57 -1.75 -29.06
C SER A 108 5.42 -3.01 -29.19
N PHE A 109 6.69 -2.94 -28.78
CA PHE A 109 7.59 -4.10 -28.83
C PHE A 109 7.10 -5.24 -27.93
N VAL A 110 6.76 -4.95 -26.66
CA VAL A 110 6.26 -5.96 -25.71
C VAL A 110 4.92 -6.53 -26.18
N HIS A 111 4.03 -5.68 -26.74
CA HIS A 111 2.77 -6.12 -27.32
C HIS A 111 2.98 -7.15 -28.44
N HIS A 112 3.83 -6.84 -29.43
CA HIS A 112 4.13 -7.78 -30.52
C HIS A 112 4.76 -9.09 -30.01
N MET A 113 5.67 -9.00 -29.02
CA MET A 113 6.25 -10.19 -28.42
C MET A 113 5.20 -11.05 -27.71
N ASN A 114 4.23 -10.41 -27.04
CA ASN A 114 3.13 -11.10 -26.39
C ASN A 114 2.24 -11.84 -27.40
N GLU A 115 1.91 -11.19 -28.53
CA GLU A 115 1.15 -11.82 -29.61
C GLU A 115 1.90 -13.03 -30.21
N LEU A 116 3.19 -12.89 -30.50
CA LEU A 116 4.00 -14.01 -30.99
C LEU A 116 4.02 -15.20 -30.02
N ILE A 117 4.06 -14.91 -28.70
CA ILE A 117 4.05 -15.97 -27.68
C ILE A 117 2.66 -16.62 -27.59
N LYS A 118 1.58 -15.82 -27.63
CA LYS A 118 0.21 -16.32 -27.62
C LYS A 118 -0.08 -17.25 -28.81
N GLU A 119 0.42 -16.90 -30.00
CA GLU A 119 0.29 -17.74 -31.18
C GLU A 119 1.11 -19.04 -31.08
N SER A 120 2.24 -19.02 -30.36
CA SER A 120 3.18 -20.13 -30.29
C SER A 120 2.96 -21.07 -29.09
N LYS A 121 2.15 -20.69 -28.08
CA LYS A 121 2.03 -21.43 -26.83
C LYS A 121 1.57 -22.89 -26.99
N ASP A 122 0.71 -23.15 -27.97
CA ASP A 122 0.19 -24.50 -28.23
C ASP A 122 1.28 -25.42 -28.82
N ILE A 123 2.30 -24.82 -29.47
CA ILE A 123 3.45 -25.54 -30.03
C ILE A 123 4.59 -25.61 -29.01
N VAL A 124 4.76 -24.53 -28.20
CA VAL A 124 5.83 -24.39 -27.21
C VAL A 124 5.21 -24.05 -25.84
N PRO A 125 4.59 -25.00 -25.14
CA PRO A 125 3.83 -24.74 -23.90
C PRO A 125 4.62 -24.04 -22.80
N LYS A 126 5.96 -24.20 -22.76
CA LYS A 126 6.84 -23.53 -21.80
C LYS A 126 6.81 -21.99 -21.88
N LEU A 127 6.17 -21.41 -22.90
CA LEU A 127 6.04 -19.96 -23.06
C LEU A 127 4.79 -19.38 -22.33
N GLU A 128 3.88 -20.19 -21.89
CA GLU A 128 2.59 -19.77 -21.31
C GLU A 128 2.77 -18.82 -20.11
N TRP A 129 3.71 -19.10 -19.22
CA TRP A 129 3.96 -18.29 -18.05
C TRP A 129 4.39 -16.83 -18.33
N LYS A 130 4.89 -16.54 -19.54
CA LYS A 130 5.35 -15.20 -19.92
C LYS A 130 4.19 -14.23 -20.17
N THR A 131 3.06 -14.76 -20.65
CA THR A 131 1.91 -13.91 -21.04
C THR A 131 1.35 -13.12 -19.88
N ASP A 132 1.27 -13.70 -18.68
CA ASP A 132 0.72 -13.03 -17.49
C ASP A 132 1.54 -11.79 -17.10
N SER A 133 2.88 -11.88 -17.18
CA SER A 133 3.77 -10.76 -16.88
C SER A 133 3.67 -9.64 -17.91
N PHE A 134 3.46 -10.00 -19.19
CA PHE A 134 3.32 -9.03 -20.27
C PHE A 134 1.97 -8.34 -20.21
N ASP A 135 0.88 -9.10 -20.04
CA ASP A 135 -0.46 -8.54 -19.90
C ASP A 135 -0.54 -7.60 -18.69
N SER A 136 0.03 -8.01 -17.55
CA SER A 136 0.12 -7.16 -16.35
C SER A 136 0.90 -5.86 -16.60
N ALA A 137 2.05 -5.93 -17.28
CA ALA A 137 2.83 -4.73 -17.57
C ALA A 137 2.12 -3.78 -18.56
N LEU A 138 1.42 -4.35 -19.55
CA LEU A 138 0.71 -3.58 -20.58
C LEU A 138 -0.63 -2.96 -20.09
N ASP A 139 -1.19 -3.44 -19.00
CA ASP A 139 -2.43 -2.91 -18.42
C ASP A 139 -2.24 -1.55 -17.72
N HIS A 140 -1.01 -1.08 -17.61
CA HIS A 140 -0.69 0.20 -17.01
C HIS A 140 -0.71 1.37 -18.02
N LYS A 141 -0.95 2.57 -17.49
CA LYS A 141 -0.87 3.81 -18.29
C LYS A 141 0.57 4.09 -18.73
N ALA A 142 0.73 4.72 -19.91
CA ALA A 142 2.04 4.97 -20.50
C ALA A 142 3.03 5.71 -19.57
N TYR A 143 2.57 6.67 -18.76
CA TYR A 143 3.44 7.39 -17.82
C TYR A 143 3.97 6.47 -16.71
N TYR A 144 3.16 5.49 -16.25
CA TYR A 144 3.59 4.49 -15.28
C TYR A 144 4.65 3.57 -15.90
N ILE A 145 4.38 3.09 -17.11
CA ILE A 145 5.33 2.25 -17.86
C ILE A 145 6.67 2.96 -18.08
N ALA A 146 6.62 4.26 -18.43
CA ALA A 146 7.82 5.07 -18.59
C ALA A 146 8.67 5.11 -17.32
N HIS A 147 8.02 5.33 -16.18
CA HIS A 147 8.70 5.37 -14.88
C HIS A 147 9.17 3.98 -14.43
N GLU A 148 8.29 2.98 -14.46
CA GLU A 148 8.58 1.67 -13.89
C GLU A 148 9.61 0.86 -14.69
N TYR A 149 9.60 0.99 -16.03
CA TYR A 149 10.39 0.12 -16.90
C TYR A 149 11.50 0.83 -17.69
N LEU A 150 11.44 2.16 -17.86
CA LEU A 150 12.39 2.87 -18.71
C LEU A 150 13.37 3.78 -17.96
N GLU A 151 13.25 3.88 -16.63
CA GLU A 151 14.24 4.61 -15.82
C GLU A 151 15.61 3.91 -15.89
N PRO A 152 16.73 4.69 -15.90
CA PRO A 152 18.07 4.14 -15.98
C PRO A 152 18.40 3.22 -14.80
N ILE A 153 17.98 3.59 -13.61
CA ILE A 153 18.16 2.84 -12.37
C ILE A 153 16.82 2.22 -11.97
N ASN A 154 16.82 0.90 -11.83
CA ASN A 154 15.83 0.14 -11.09
C ASN A 154 16.60 -1.01 -10.45
N ASP A 155 16.75 -0.97 -9.14
CA ASP A 155 17.63 -1.86 -8.38
C ASP A 155 16.83 -2.57 -7.27
N PRO A 156 16.08 -3.65 -7.62
CA PRO A 156 15.43 -4.51 -6.65
C PRO A 156 16.46 -5.25 -5.81
N VAL A 157 16.15 -5.47 -4.54
CA VAL A 157 17.04 -6.17 -3.60
C VAL A 157 16.32 -7.33 -2.92
N TYR A 158 17.05 -8.26 -2.34
CA TYR A 158 16.47 -9.21 -1.38
C TYR A 158 16.20 -8.49 -0.05
N VAL A 159 15.11 -8.85 0.65
CA VAL A 159 14.79 -8.24 1.95
C VAL A 159 15.92 -8.44 2.97
N SER A 160 16.59 -9.58 2.94
CA SER A 160 17.77 -9.86 3.77
C SER A 160 18.93 -8.88 3.50
N ASP A 161 19.17 -8.51 2.24
CA ASP A 161 20.22 -7.54 1.88
C ASP A 161 19.85 -6.14 2.34
N PHE A 162 18.57 -5.73 2.18
CA PHE A 162 18.06 -4.47 2.69
C PHE A 162 18.24 -4.37 4.21
N ILE A 163 17.83 -5.40 4.96
CA ILE A 163 17.96 -5.45 6.42
C ILE A 163 19.42 -5.37 6.84
N ASN A 164 20.31 -6.12 6.17
CA ASN A 164 21.73 -6.08 6.45
C ASN A 164 22.37 -4.72 6.15
N ARG A 165 21.87 -4.01 5.10
CA ARG A 165 22.30 -2.65 4.81
C ARG A 165 21.81 -1.67 5.88
N ALA A 166 20.56 -1.75 6.32
CA ALA A 166 20.00 -0.92 7.39
C ALA A 166 20.79 -1.07 8.71
N ARG A 167 21.18 -2.30 9.07
CA ARG A 167 21.99 -2.58 10.27
C ARG A 167 23.35 -1.87 10.25
N LYS A 168 23.99 -1.72 9.09
CA LYS A 168 25.26 -0.97 8.98
C LYS A 168 25.10 0.51 9.35
N HIS A 169 23.87 1.01 9.32
CA HIS A 169 23.50 2.37 9.71
C HIS A 169 22.78 2.43 11.07
N ASN A 170 22.95 1.42 11.94
CA ASN A 170 22.32 1.31 13.26
C ASN A 170 20.79 1.35 13.24
N MET A 171 20.20 0.92 12.13
CA MET A 171 18.76 0.76 11.96
C MET A 171 18.38 -0.70 11.93
N ILE A 172 17.31 -1.08 12.60
CA ILE A 172 16.79 -2.44 12.59
C ILE A 172 15.41 -2.51 11.98
N TYR A 173 15.15 -3.62 11.33
CA TYR A 173 13.86 -3.95 10.74
C TYR A 173 12.84 -4.29 11.83
N VAL A 174 11.69 -3.65 11.77
CA VAL A 174 10.58 -3.86 12.69
C VAL A 174 9.57 -4.84 12.09
N ALA A 175 9.02 -4.52 10.93
CA ALA A 175 8.00 -5.29 10.20
C ALA A 175 7.81 -4.70 8.80
N ASP A 176 7.02 -5.36 7.97
CA ASP A 176 6.43 -4.75 6.78
C ASP A 176 5.06 -4.14 7.13
N THR A 177 4.67 -3.05 6.45
CA THR A 177 3.32 -2.49 6.61
C THR A 177 2.24 -3.38 6.00
N ASP A 178 2.62 -4.25 5.07
CA ASP A 178 1.75 -5.30 4.59
C ASP A 178 1.84 -6.50 5.51
N PHE A 179 0.95 -6.52 6.49
CA PHE A 179 0.88 -7.57 7.50
C PHE A 179 0.78 -8.98 6.89
N GLN A 180 0.20 -9.12 5.68
CA GLN A 180 0.08 -10.41 5.00
C GLN A 180 1.43 -11.03 4.68
N LEU A 181 2.46 -10.23 4.44
CA LEU A 181 3.79 -10.72 4.07
C LEU A 181 4.52 -11.43 5.22
N SER A 182 4.25 -11.02 6.46
CA SER A 182 4.95 -11.54 7.65
C SER A 182 4.09 -12.49 8.50
N ALA A 183 2.76 -12.43 8.36
CA ALA A 183 1.85 -13.23 9.17
C ALA A 183 1.74 -14.67 8.68
N ILE A 184 2.08 -15.63 9.53
CA ILE A 184 1.95 -17.06 9.25
C ILE A 184 0.90 -17.77 10.13
N THR A 185 0.23 -17.03 11.03
CA THR A 185 -0.75 -17.56 11.98
C THR A 185 -1.93 -18.27 11.34
N TRP A 186 -2.27 -17.90 10.10
CA TRP A 186 -3.31 -18.54 9.30
C TRP A 186 -2.91 -19.91 8.71
N MET A 187 -1.63 -20.20 8.69
CA MET A 187 -1.11 -21.48 8.18
C MET A 187 -1.34 -22.60 9.20
N LYS A 188 -1.45 -23.83 8.71
CA LYS A 188 -1.47 -25.02 9.57
C LYS A 188 -0.19 -25.10 10.40
N GLN A 189 -0.30 -25.67 11.59
CA GLN A 189 0.79 -25.76 12.54
C GLN A 189 2.08 -26.38 11.94
N GLU A 190 1.95 -27.46 11.19
CA GLU A 190 3.10 -28.13 10.58
C GLU A 190 3.85 -27.23 9.58
N ARG A 191 3.12 -26.33 8.93
CA ARG A 191 3.74 -25.34 8.00
C ARG A 191 4.47 -24.25 8.74
N ARG A 192 3.90 -23.77 9.84
CA ARG A 192 4.57 -22.79 10.72
C ARG A 192 5.84 -23.35 11.30
N GLU A 193 5.81 -24.59 11.84
CA GLU A 193 6.97 -25.28 12.39
C GLU A 193 8.07 -25.51 11.33
N LEU A 194 7.68 -25.78 10.08
CA LEU A 194 8.63 -25.91 8.98
C LEU A 194 9.33 -24.57 8.70
N ILE A 195 8.60 -23.46 8.63
CA ILE A 195 9.18 -22.12 8.43
C ILE A 195 10.10 -21.75 9.58
N GLU A 196 9.70 -21.98 10.82
CA GLU A 196 10.55 -21.73 12.00
C GLU A 196 11.83 -22.59 11.98
N THR A 197 11.72 -23.84 11.55
CA THR A 197 12.88 -24.73 11.38
C THR A 197 13.82 -24.21 10.29
N MET A 198 13.29 -23.80 9.14
CA MET A 198 14.08 -23.28 8.02
C MET A 198 14.76 -21.95 8.36
N SER A 199 14.10 -21.11 9.15
CA SER A 199 14.65 -19.82 9.59
C SER A 199 15.66 -19.94 10.73
N GLY A 200 15.70 -21.10 11.42
CA GLY A 200 16.52 -21.28 12.62
C GLY A 200 16.12 -20.33 13.76
N GLY A 201 14.90 -19.83 13.74
CA GLY A 201 14.40 -18.82 14.70
C GLY A 201 14.89 -17.39 14.42
N ASP A 202 15.62 -17.17 13.32
CA ASP A 202 16.02 -15.82 12.92
C ASP A 202 14.90 -15.12 12.12
N TRP A 203 14.43 -13.99 12.66
CA TRP A 203 13.34 -13.22 12.07
C TRP A 203 13.62 -12.74 10.64
N ASN A 204 14.82 -12.28 10.38
CA ASN A 204 15.17 -11.75 9.05
C ASN A 204 15.23 -12.86 7.99
N THR A 205 15.75 -14.02 8.37
CA THR A 205 15.73 -15.22 7.53
C THR A 205 14.30 -15.69 7.25
N LYS A 206 13.42 -15.59 8.26
CA LYS A 206 12.00 -15.89 8.10
C LYS A 206 11.33 -14.96 7.07
N GLU A 207 11.57 -13.64 7.16
CA GLU A 207 11.07 -12.67 6.19
C GLU A 207 11.52 -12.99 4.76
N GLN A 208 12.78 -13.40 4.57
CA GLN A 208 13.29 -13.81 3.26
C GLN A 208 12.64 -15.10 2.74
N ILE A 209 12.39 -16.08 3.62
CA ILE A 209 11.68 -17.31 3.27
C ILE A 209 10.25 -16.99 2.82
N LEU A 210 9.59 -16.06 3.51
CA LEU A 210 8.25 -15.64 3.15
C LEU A 210 8.21 -14.89 1.82
N ASP A 211 9.23 -14.09 1.48
CA ASP A 211 9.34 -13.48 0.15
C ASP A 211 9.46 -14.54 -0.96
N PHE A 212 10.21 -15.62 -0.74
CA PHE A 212 10.26 -16.74 -1.68
C PHE A 212 8.91 -17.46 -1.79
N TYR A 213 8.18 -17.59 -0.69
CA TYR A 213 6.89 -18.25 -0.67
C TYR A 213 5.80 -17.44 -1.40
N TYR A 214 5.76 -16.12 -1.16
CA TYR A 214 4.75 -15.23 -1.75
C TYR A 214 5.14 -14.67 -3.12
N ASP A 215 6.38 -14.89 -3.58
CA ASP A 215 6.94 -14.25 -4.77
C ASP A 215 6.81 -12.72 -4.70
N THR A 216 7.20 -12.16 -3.54
CA THR A 216 7.03 -10.75 -3.20
C THR A 216 7.76 -9.85 -4.20
N GLN A 217 7.09 -8.82 -4.71
CA GLN A 217 7.61 -7.88 -5.69
C GLN A 217 7.95 -6.51 -5.08
N PHE A 218 7.29 -6.16 -3.97
CA PHE A 218 7.38 -4.84 -3.36
C PHE A 218 7.25 -4.93 -1.86
N ARG A 219 8.11 -4.22 -1.13
CA ARG A 219 8.06 -4.13 0.33
C ARG A 219 7.93 -2.69 0.80
N ARG A 220 7.35 -2.55 1.98
CA ARG A 220 7.12 -1.30 2.70
C ARG A 220 7.60 -1.49 4.12
N SER A 221 8.92 -1.51 4.28
CA SER A 221 9.56 -1.89 5.53
C SER A 221 9.59 -0.76 6.55
N LEU A 222 9.32 -1.10 7.80
CA LEU A 222 9.46 -0.24 8.95
C LEU A 222 10.82 -0.49 9.63
N LEU A 223 11.53 0.59 9.93
CA LEU A 223 12.80 0.56 10.65
C LEU A 223 12.71 1.44 11.90
N CYS A 224 13.46 1.06 12.94
CA CYS A 224 13.72 1.90 14.11
C CYS A 224 15.20 1.88 14.48
N HIS A 225 15.61 2.68 15.48
CA HIS A 225 16.97 2.64 15.98
C HIS A 225 17.32 1.28 16.59
N GLU A 226 18.55 0.82 16.40
CA GLU A 226 19.05 -0.43 17.00
C GLU A 226 18.94 -0.40 18.54
N SER A 227 19.06 0.74 19.17
CA SER A 227 18.85 0.92 20.61
C SER A 227 17.46 0.49 21.09
N GLN A 228 16.47 0.47 20.21
CA GLN A 228 15.09 0.05 20.49
C GLN A 228 14.85 -1.44 20.28
N ALA A 229 15.85 -2.23 19.90
CA ALA A 229 15.73 -3.68 19.66
C ALA A 229 15.05 -4.44 20.81
N HIS A 230 15.30 -4.00 22.04
CA HIS A 230 14.73 -4.59 23.25
C HIS A 230 13.20 -4.43 23.40
N LEU A 231 12.59 -3.53 22.62
CA LEU A 231 11.14 -3.29 22.59
C LEU A 231 10.42 -4.14 21.52
N LEU A 232 11.17 -4.70 20.56
CA LEU A 232 10.57 -5.50 19.50
C LEU A 232 10.11 -6.84 20.04
N ARG A 233 8.86 -7.17 19.78
CA ARG A 233 8.25 -8.44 20.14
C ARG A 233 7.57 -9.04 18.90
N HIS A 234 8.01 -10.23 18.54
CA HIS A 234 7.49 -10.99 17.40
C HIS A 234 6.73 -12.24 17.88
N ASN A 235 5.91 -12.08 18.94
CA ASN A 235 5.14 -13.18 19.52
C ASN A 235 3.62 -12.96 19.40
N GLU A 236 2.87 -14.06 19.53
CA GLU A 236 1.40 -14.06 19.40
C GLU A 236 0.71 -13.30 20.55
N GLU A 237 1.28 -13.28 21.76
CA GLU A 237 0.68 -12.56 22.92
C GLU A 237 0.62 -11.05 22.66
N PHE A 238 1.66 -10.46 22.12
CA PHE A 238 1.68 -9.05 21.77
C PHE A 238 0.65 -8.73 20.66
N LEU A 239 0.45 -9.63 19.73
CA LEU A 239 -0.54 -9.46 18.67
C LEU A 239 -1.97 -9.38 19.22
N ILE A 240 -2.30 -10.17 20.26
CA ILE A 240 -3.59 -10.12 20.95
C ILE A 240 -3.79 -8.76 21.61
N GLU A 241 -2.83 -8.27 22.41
CA GLU A 241 -2.89 -6.94 23.03
C GLU A 241 -3.05 -5.82 22.00
N ALA A 242 -2.36 -5.90 20.88
CA ALA A 242 -2.47 -4.94 19.80
C ALA A 242 -3.87 -4.95 19.18
N ILE A 243 -4.44 -6.13 18.91
CA ILE A 243 -5.78 -6.31 18.34
C ILE A 243 -6.86 -5.76 19.27
N ASP A 244 -6.75 -5.97 20.58
CA ASP A 244 -7.70 -5.43 21.56
C ASP A 244 -7.74 -3.90 21.57
N SER A 245 -6.66 -3.24 21.20
CA SER A 245 -6.58 -1.77 21.15
C SER A 245 -7.15 -1.15 19.86
N LEU A 246 -7.53 -1.97 18.89
CA LEU A 246 -7.93 -1.52 17.55
C LEU A 246 -9.46 -1.56 17.37
N TYR A 247 -9.91 -0.71 16.47
CA TYR A 247 -11.21 -0.82 15.82
C TYR A 247 -11.03 -1.38 14.41
N PHE A 248 -12.07 -1.98 13.87
CA PHE A 248 -12.08 -2.59 12.55
C PHE A 248 -13.21 -2.02 11.73
N GLY A 249 -12.93 -1.69 10.48
CA GLY A 249 -13.94 -1.31 9.51
C GLY A 249 -13.99 -2.29 8.34
N MET A 250 -15.16 -2.55 7.80
CA MET A 250 -15.32 -3.40 6.63
C MET A 250 -14.90 -2.64 5.38
N VAL A 251 -14.00 -3.23 4.60
CA VAL A 251 -13.63 -2.70 3.27
C VAL A 251 -14.52 -3.30 2.22
N ASN A 252 -15.41 -2.48 1.65
CA ASN A 252 -16.27 -2.92 0.56
C ASN A 252 -15.52 -2.88 -0.78
N LYS A 253 -14.69 -3.89 -1.03
CA LYS A 253 -13.99 -4.09 -2.33
C LYS A 253 -14.73 -5.10 -3.22
N GLY A 254 -16.06 -5.09 -3.21
CA GLY A 254 -16.89 -6.05 -3.97
C GLY A 254 -16.89 -7.47 -3.39
N LYS A 255 -16.35 -7.66 -2.19
CA LYS A 255 -16.34 -8.95 -1.49
C LYS A 255 -17.69 -9.19 -0.81
N VAL A 256 -18.33 -10.31 -1.10
CA VAL A 256 -19.59 -10.71 -0.47
C VAL A 256 -19.29 -11.59 0.75
N LEU A 257 -19.63 -11.10 1.94
CA LEU A 257 -19.60 -11.90 3.15
C LEU A 257 -20.80 -12.86 3.16
N LYS A 258 -20.51 -14.17 3.26
CA LYS A 258 -21.51 -15.22 3.37
C LYS A 258 -21.80 -15.53 4.84
N ASP A 259 -22.99 -16.07 5.13
CA ASP A 259 -23.28 -16.62 6.44
C ASP A 259 -22.39 -17.83 6.73
N SER A 260 -22.00 -17.99 7.99
CA SER A 260 -21.16 -19.08 8.46
C SER A 260 -21.88 -19.88 9.54
N GLU A 261 -21.67 -21.21 9.52
CA GLU A 261 -22.12 -22.10 10.61
C GLU A 261 -21.22 -21.98 11.85
N ASN A 262 -20.01 -21.44 11.69
CA ASN A 262 -19.13 -21.15 12.82
C ASN A 262 -19.58 -19.85 13.50
N ALA A 263 -19.96 -19.94 14.77
CA ALA A 263 -20.52 -18.81 15.53
C ALA A 263 -19.53 -17.64 15.66
N ILE A 264 -18.23 -17.91 15.78
CA ILE A 264 -17.18 -16.87 15.87
C ILE A 264 -17.08 -16.10 14.53
N GLU A 265 -17.01 -16.83 13.43
CA GLU A 265 -17.00 -16.22 12.09
C GLU A 265 -18.29 -15.42 11.84
N GLN A 266 -19.44 -15.98 12.22
CA GLN A 266 -20.74 -15.32 12.06
C GLN A 266 -20.83 -14.03 12.90
N ALA A 267 -20.29 -14.02 14.11
CA ALA A 267 -20.25 -12.81 14.93
C ALA A 267 -19.48 -11.66 14.24
N ILE A 268 -18.32 -11.97 13.65
CA ILE A 268 -17.53 -10.99 12.91
C ILE A 268 -18.28 -10.54 11.63
N VAL A 269 -18.89 -11.48 10.90
CA VAL A 269 -19.70 -11.17 9.72
C VAL A 269 -20.87 -10.23 10.07
N ASN A 270 -21.55 -10.47 11.20
CA ASN A 270 -22.63 -9.59 11.65
C ASN A 270 -22.14 -8.19 11.97
N GLN A 271 -20.99 -8.05 12.64
CA GLN A 271 -20.38 -6.74 12.89
C GLN A 271 -20.02 -6.02 11.57
N CYS A 272 -19.40 -6.72 10.62
CA CYS A 272 -19.10 -6.16 9.31
C CYS A 272 -20.36 -5.63 8.59
N ARG A 273 -21.50 -6.33 8.73
CA ARG A 273 -22.77 -5.97 8.08
C ARG A 273 -23.46 -4.75 8.68
N THR A 274 -23.09 -4.34 9.90
CA THR A 274 -23.61 -3.08 10.46
C THR A 274 -23.18 -1.87 9.63
N GLY A 275 -22.07 -1.98 8.91
CA GLY A 275 -21.44 -0.87 8.22
C GLY A 275 -20.70 0.09 9.15
N GLU A 276 -20.66 -0.16 10.44
CA GLU A 276 -19.98 0.67 11.43
C GLU A 276 -18.60 0.09 11.80
N PHE A 277 -17.76 0.92 12.41
CA PHE A 277 -16.52 0.46 13.02
C PHE A 277 -16.82 -0.28 14.32
N PHE A 278 -16.21 -1.45 14.50
CA PHE A 278 -16.37 -2.33 15.65
C PHE A 278 -15.03 -2.73 16.25
N ASN A 279 -15.01 -3.26 17.44
CA ASN A 279 -13.84 -3.78 18.13
C ASN A 279 -14.05 -5.22 18.61
N VAL A 280 -13.06 -5.77 19.31
CA VAL A 280 -13.13 -7.15 19.86
C VAL A 280 -14.29 -7.30 20.84
N ALA A 281 -14.58 -6.29 21.66
CA ALA A 281 -15.67 -6.34 22.62
C ALA A 281 -17.05 -6.44 21.92
N ASP A 282 -17.23 -5.75 20.79
CA ASP A 282 -18.45 -5.83 19.99
C ASP A 282 -18.64 -7.24 19.43
N CYS A 283 -17.53 -7.88 18.97
CA CYS A 283 -17.57 -9.27 18.49
C CYS A 283 -17.90 -10.26 19.64
N LYS A 284 -17.34 -10.05 20.84
CA LYS A 284 -17.62 -10.87 22.01
C LYS A 284 -19.11 -10.77 22.40
N ALA A 285 -19.66 -9.55 22.46
CA ALA A 285 -21.07 -9.33 22.76
C ALA A 285 -22.01 -10.01 21.73
N GLU A 286 -21.69 -9.91 20.44
CA GLU A 286 -22.46 -10.58 19.40
C GLU A 286 -22.35 -12.11 19.48
N LEU A 287 -21.17 -12.62 19.82
CA LEU A 287 -20.94 -14.05 20.00
C LEU A 287 -21.74 -14.61 21.18
N GLU A 288 -21.78 -13.89 22.31
CA GLU A 288 -22.64 -14.25 23.46
C GLU A 288 -24.12 -14.31 23.07
N ARG A 289 -24.58 -13.36 22.24
CA ARG A 289 -25.94 -13.34 21.70
C ARG A 289 -26.26 -14.57 20.84
N LEU A 290 -25.31 -14.98 19.99
CA LEU A 290 -25.48 -16.14 19.09
C LEU A 290 -25.44 -17.47 19.81
N GLN A 291 -24.60 -17.60 20.85
CA GLN A 291 -24.36 -18.87 21.54
C GLN A 291 -25.20 -19.09 22.81
N ASN A 292 -26.07 -18.13 23.22
CA ASN A 292 -26.87 -18.21 24.43
C ASN A 292 -26.07 -18.59 25.70
N GLY A 293 -24.83 -18.06 25.86
CA GLY A 293 -23.97 -18.29 27.03
C GLY A 293 -23.11 -19.56 26.97
N THR A 294 -22.96 -20.20 25.81
CA THR A 294 -21.99 -21.29 25.63
C THR A 294 -20.56 -20.71 25.64
N GLU A 295 -19.64 -21.37 26.33
CA GLU A 295 -18.21 -21.00 26.34
C GLU A 295 -17.62 -21.11 24.92
N TYR A 296 -16.79 -20.11 24.56
CA TYR A 296 -16.03 -20.11 23.30
C TYR A 296 -14.54 -19.96 23.58
N ASN A 297 -13.72 -20.33 22.60
CA ASN A 297 -12.29 -20.18 22.71
C ASN A 297 -11.86 -18.78 22.24
N GLU A 298 -11.39 -17.94 23.17
CA GLU A 298 -10.93 -16.57 22.85
C GLU A 298 -9.81 -16.57 21.79
N VAL A 299 -8.88 -17.53 21.84
CA VAL A 299 -7.78 -17.60 20.85
C VAL A 299 -8.34 -17.80 19.43
N GLU A 300 -9.46 -18.51 19.31
CA GLU A 300 -10.13 -18.72 18.04
C GLU A 300 -10.76 -17.43 17.47
N LEU A 301 -11.32 -16.60 18.34
CA LEU A 301 -11.84 -15.28 17.95
C LEU A 301 -10.71 -14.38 17.37
N TYR A 302 -9.59 -14.27 18.08
CA TYR A 302 -8.44 -13.47 17.60
C TYR A 302 -7.87 -14.04 16.30
N SER A 303 -7.74 -15.36 16.19
CA SER A 303 -7.27 -16.02 14.98
C SER A 303 -8.19 -15.74 13.79
N MET A 304 -9.52 -15.71 14.03
CA MET A 304 -10.50 -15.39 13.00
C MET A 304 -10.45 -13.91 12.58
N LEU A 305 -10.30 -12.98 13.52
CA LEU A 305 -10.11 -11.55 13.22
C LEU A 305 -8.84 -11.33 12.39
N ILE A 306 -7.72 -11.97 12.75
CA ILE A 306 -6.49 -11.94 11.96
C ILE A 306 -6.74 -12.46 10.54
N ARG A 307 -7.49 -13.56 10.40
CA ARG A 307 -7.85 -14.10 9.10
C ARG A 307 -8.67 -13.11 8.27
N PHE A 308 -9.63 -12.40 8.87
CA PHE A 308 -10.40 -11.37 8.17
C PHE A 308 -9.53 -10.19 7.73
N LEU A 309 -8.54 -9.78 8.56
CA LEU A 309 -7.53 -8.79 8.18
C LEU A 309 -6.68 -9.27 7.01
N LEU A 310 -6.14 -10.49 7.08
CA LEU A 310 -5.31 -11.09 6.04
C LEU A 310 -6.05 -11.27 4.71
N CYS A 311 -7.33 -11.62 4.77
CA CYS A 311 -8.18 -11.72 3.59
C CYS A 311 -8.63 -10.34 3.06
N GLY A 312 -8.29 -9.25 3.76
CA GLY A 312 -8.68 -7.88 3.40
C GLY A 312 -10.20 -7.67 3.41
N PHE A 313 -10.93 -8.35 4.30
CA PHE A 313 -12.33 -8.05 4.58
C PHE A 313 -12.49 -6.86 5.51
N ILE A 314 -11.59 -6.74 6.47
CA ILE A 314 -11.54 -5.64 7.43
C ILE A 314 -10.17 -4.96 7.42
N VAL A 315 -10.14 -3.70 7.84
CA VAL A 315 -8.91 -2.93 8.07
C VAL A 315 -8.90 -2.41 9.50
N PRO A 316 -7.72 -2.36 10.15
CA PRO A 316 -7.58 -1.84 11.49
C PRO A 316 -7.51 -0.31 11.46
N VAL A 317 -8.10 0.33 12.46
CA VAL A 317 -7.95 1.76 12.74
C VAL A 317 -7.73 1.96 14.23
N THR A 318 -7.02 3.02 14.61
CA THR A 318 -6.67 3.30 16.01
C THR A 318 -7.80 3.95 16.79
N GLU A 319 -8.81 4.48 16.11
CA GLU A 319 -9.96 5.13 16.73
C GLU A 319 -11.25 4.84 15.95
N LYS A 320 -12.37 4.80 16.65
CA LYS A 320 -13.69 4.65 16.04
C LYS A 320 -14.00 5.93 15.24
N LYS A 321 -14.24 5.77 13.94
CA LYS A 321 -14.64 6.87 13.07
C LYS A 321 -16.14 6.82 12.84
N GLU A 322 -16.76 7.99 12.70
CA GLU A 322 -18.17 8.08 12.32
C GLU A 322 -18.29 7.92 10.79
N ILE A 323 -19.18 7.04 10.38
CA ILE A 323 -19.52 6.85 8.97
C ILE A 323 -20.78 7.66 8.67
N SER A 324 -20.66 8.67 7.84
CA SER A 324 -21.81 9.42 7.34
C SER A 324 -22.17 8.95 5.92
N THR A 325 -23.46 8.70 5.71
CA THR A 325 -24.00 8.45 4.37
C THR A 325 -24.45 9.77 3.74
N PHE A 326 -24.37 9.84 2.41
CA PHE A 326 -24.92 11.00 1.69
C PHE A 326 -26.42 11.16 1.98
N VAL A 327 -26.80 12.36 2.38
CA VAL A 327 -28.21 12.77 2.60
C VAL A 327 -28.51 13.93 1.66
N GLU A 328 -29.44 13.70 0.74
CA GLU A 328 -29.88 14.67 -0.26
C GLU A 328 -30.32 16.00 0.38
N GLY A 329 -29.83 17.12 -0.13
CA GLY A 329 -30.14 18.45 0.38
C GLY A 329 -29.53 18.79 1.74
N VAL A 330 -28.66 17.91 2.29
CA VAL A 330 -28.02 18.09 3.61
C VAL A 330 -26.51 17.91 3.54
N SER A 331 -26.04 16.85 2.88
CA SER A 331 -24.60 16.53 2.84
C SER A 331 -23.81 17.54 2.03
N THR A 332 -22.61 17.86 2.54
CA THR A 332 -21.63 18.72 1.88
C THR A 332 -20.27 18.07 1.89
N VAL A 333 -19.37 18.49 1.03
CA VAL A 333 -17.92 18.26 1.16
C VAL A 333 -17.30 19.38 1.99
N SER A 334 -16.14 19.13 2.60
CA SER A 334 -15.44 20.20 3.31
C SER A 334 -14.96 21.30 2.34
N LYS A 335 -14.82 22.51 2.83
CA LYS A 335 -14.31 23.64 2.05
C LYS A 335 -12.90 23.32 1.49
N GLU A 336 -12.06 22.64 2.28
CA GLU A 336 -10.71 22.24 1.87
C GLU A 336 -10.75 21.27 0.70
N LEU A 337 -11.64 20.28 0.72
CA LEU A 337 -11.83 19.34 -0.38
C LEU A 337 -12.34 20.04 -1.63
N ALA A 338 -13.34 20.90 -1.52
CA ALA A 338 -13.86 21.67 -2.64
C ALA A 338 -12.78 22.57 -3.27
N SER A 339 -11.99 23.26 -2.44
CA SER A 339 -10.86 24.11 -2.89
C SER A 339 -9.75 23.29 -3.55
N TYR A 340 -9.43 22.11 -3.00
CA TYR A 340 -8.46 21.19 -3.62
C TYR A 340 -8.93 20.74 -5.01
N VAL A 341 -10.17 20.25 -5.09
CA VAL A 341 -10.76 19.81 -6.36
C VAL A 341 -10.76 20.95 -7.39
N GLN A 342 -11.18 22.17 -6.99
CA GLN A 342 -11.17 23.34 -7.87
C GLN A 342 -9.76 23.66 -8.39
N THR A 343 -8.76 23.69 -7.49
CA THR A 343 -7.37 24.00 -7.87
C THR A 343 -6.80 22.99 -8.87
N VAL A 344 -7.13 21.70 -8.70
CA VAL A 344 -6.70 20.63 -9.62
C VAL A 344 -7.41 20.74 -10.97
N VAL A 345 -8.72 21.04 -10.97
CA VAL A 345 -9.53 21.23 -12.18
C VAL A 345 -9.02 22.41 -13.02
N ASP A 346 -8.77 23.56 -12.40
CA ASP A 346 -8.30 24.77 -13.08
C ASP A 346 -6.96 24.55 -13.82
N ARG A 347 -6.19 23.53 -13.40
CA ARG A 347 -4.94 23.11 -14.04
C ARG A 347 -5.11 22.01 -15.08
N GLY A 348 -6.35 21.62 -15.42
CA GLY A 348 -6.63 20.53 -16.36
C GLY A 348 -6.31 19.14 -15.81
N GLY A 349 -6.22 19.00 -14.48
CA GLY A 349 -5.74 17.82 -13.79
C GLY A 349 -6.81 16.82 -13.36
N PHE A 350 -7.95 16.69 -14.03
CA PHE A 350 -9.06 15.80 -13.66
C PHE A 350 -8.62 14.36 -13.31
N ASN A 351 -7.58 13.85 -13.94
CA ASN A 351 -7.08 12.49 -13.73
C ASN A 351 -6.13 12.36 -12.51
N PHE A 352 -5.83 13.45 -11.81
CA PHE A 352 -4.85 13.47 -10.71
C PHE A 352 -5.49 13.69 -9.34
N ILE A 353 -6.83 13.71 -9.26
CA ILE A 353 -7.52 13.81 -7.98
C ILE A 353 -7.36 12.49 -7.23
N ASN A 354 -6.76 12.57 -6.07
CA ASN A 354 -6.56 11.47 -5.16
C ASN A 354 -7.01 11.91 -3.76
N ILE A 355 -7.95 11.17 -3.19
CA ILE A 355 -8.57 11.46 -1.90
C ILE A 355 -8.42 10.20 -1.04
N SER A 356 -8.12 10.36 0.24
CA SER A 356 -8.18 9.25 1.19
C SER A 356 -9.60 9.07 1.70
N ASP A 357 -10.05 7.84 1.76
CA ASP A 357 -11.28 7.46 2.44
C ASP A 357 -11.11 7.34 3.97
N LEU A 358 -12.15 6.92 4.66
CA LEU A 358 -12.12 6.71 6.12
C LEU A 358 -11.13 5.62 6.57
N TYR A 359 -10.73 4.74 5.67
CA TYR A 359 -9.78 3.65 5.90
C TYR A 359 -8.34 4.03 5.53
N ASN A 360 -8.10 5.30 5.15
CA ASN A 360 -6.86 5.82 4.58
C ASN A 360 -6.46 5.12 3.26
N ASP A 361 -7.43 4.47 2.59
CA ASP A 361 -7.23 3.96 1.23
C ASP A 361 -7.37 5.11 0.23
N SER A 362 -6.58 5.05 -0.83
CA SER A 362 -6.63 6.00 -1.93
C SER A 362 -7.88 5.77 -2.77
N VAL A 363 -8.72 6.78 -2.86
CA VAL A 363 -9.85 6.80 -3.79
C VAL A 363 -9.41 7.52 -5.05
N THR A 364 -9.36 6.79 -6.15
CA THR A 364 -8.90 7.26 -7.47
C THR A 364 -9.93 6.92 -8.54
N GLY A 365 -9.69 7.36 -9.76
CA GLY A 365 -10.57 7.02 -10.90
C GLY A 365 -11.79 7.90 -11.01
N PHE A 366 -11.74 9.11 -10.43
CA PHE A 366 -12.78 10.10 -10.62
C PHE A 366 -12.88 10.50 -12.10
N ASN A 367 -14.08 10.48 -12.64
CA ASN A 367 -14.37 11.09 -13.93
C ASN A 367 -14.75 12.58 -13.74
N SER A 368 -14.87 13.31 -14.85
CA SER A 368 -15.22 14.74 -14.81
C SER A 368 -16.54 15.02 -14.09
N ALA A 369 -17.55 14.18 -14.26
CA ALA A 369 -18.84 14.33 -13.58
C ALA A 369 -18.68 14.22 -12.04
N HIS A 370 -17.93 13.22 -11.55
CA HIS A 370 -17.66 13.09 -10.11
C HIS A 370 -16.95 14.32 -9.54
N VAL A 371 -16.01 14.87 -10.29
CA VAL A 371 -15.21 16.04 -9.89
C VAL A 371 -16.09 17.29 -9.82
N LEU A 372 -16.93 17.50 -10.84
CA LEU A 372 -17.86 18.62 -10.86
C LEU A 372 -18.90 18.53 -9.72
N MET A 373 -19.45 17.34 -9.49
CA MET A 373 -20.36 17.13 -8.35
C MET A 373 -19.69 17.43 -7.00
N MET A 374 -18.44 16.99 -6.79
CA MET A 374 -17.71 17.29 -5.55
C MET A 374 -17.50 18.79 -5.35
N LYS A 375 -17.20 19.53 -6.40
CA LYS A 375 -17.08 20.98 -6.38
C LYS A 375 -18.37 21.65 -5.97
N GLU A 376 -19.50 21.24 -6.53
CA GLU A 376 -20.82 21.83 -6.25
C GLU A 376 -21.35 21.48 -4.85
N LEU A 377 -20.86 20.38 -4.25
CA LEU A 377 -21.24 19.93 -2.92
C LEU A 377 -20.60 20.75 -1.76
N GLU A 378 -19.93 21.85 -2.03
CA GLU A 378 -19.58 22.82 -0.98
C GLU A 378 -20.83 23.35 -0.27
N THR A 379 -21.97 23.37 -0.97
CA THR A 379 -23.30 23.65 -0.41
C THR A 379 -24.23 22.46 -0.61
N PRO A 380 -25.22 22.24 0.29
CA PRO A 380 -26.19 21.15 0.14
C PRO A 380 -26.89 21.19 -1.22
N LYS A 381 -26.98 20.05 -1.88
CA LYS A 381 -27.61 19.90 -3.20
C LYS A 381 -28.56 18.72 -3.21
N THR A 382 -29.60 18.84 -4.05
CA THR A 382 -30.47 17.71 -4.41
C THR A 382 -29.80 16.83 -5.46
N LEU A 383 -30.25 15.59 -5.61
CA LEU A 383 -29.77 14.72 -6.68
C LEU A 383 -30.06 15.30 -8.06
N GLU A 384 -31.22 15.97 -8.23
CA GLU A 384 -31.59 16.61 -9.49
C GLU A 384 -30.61 17.73 -9.87
N GLU A 385 -30.21 18.59 -8.92
CA GLU A 385 -29.19 19.63 -9.12
C GLU A 385 -27.81 19.04 -9.48
N LEU A 386 -27.42 17.94 -8.85
CA LEU A 386 -26.15 17.27 -9.14
C LEU A 386 -26.15 16.58 -10.53
N TYR A 387 -27.29 16.02 -10.95
CA TYR A 387 -27.40 15.46 -12.30
C TYR A 387 -27.30 16.53 -13.40
N VAL A 388 -27.85 17.72 -13.18
CA VAL A 388 -27.69 18.84 -14.15
C VAL A 388 -26.22 19.19 -14.33
N VAL A 389 -25.46 19.26 -13.24
CA VAL A 389 -24.01 19.55 -13.29
C VAL A 389 -23.21 18.42 -13.97
N ALA A 390 -23.65 17.17 -13.85
CA ALA A 390 -22.97 16.04 -14.46
C ALA A 390 -23.22 15.91 -15.98
N ASP A 391 -24.32 16.48 -16.46
CA ASP A 391 -24.72 16.48 -17.89
C ASP A 391 -24.11 17.65 -18.69
N GLU A 392 -23.63 18.72 -18.03
CA GLU A 392 -22.87 19.83 -18.59
C GLU A 392 -21.38 19.48 -18.79
#